data_6b055bece3a260c894fcf08486ef9c6a
#
_entry.id   6b055bece3a260c894fcf08486ef9c6a
#
_cell.length_a   1.000
_cell.length_b   1.000
_cell.length_c   1.000
_cell.angle_alpha   90.00
_cell.angle_beta   90.00
_cell.angle_gamma   90.00
#
_symmetry.space_group_name_H-M   'P 1'
#
loop_
_entity.id
_entity.type
_entity.pdbx_description
1 polymer ?
#
loop_
_entity_poly.entity_id
_entity_poly.type
_entity_poly.pdbx_seq_one_letter_code
_entity_poly.pdbx_strand_id
1 'polypeptide(L)'
;MKAIIYARKEKYCIFILISHCFDVPLQRKWLISSHQKQKYNYKIKMEKIKTLIIGSGPAGYTAAIYAGRANLQPVLYSGMQPGGQLTITTEVENFPGYPNGVDGTQMMMDMKEQAARFGAEMRDGSIVKADFSSRPFHLTDERDNEIEAETVIIATGASAKYLGLADEEKYRGQGVSACATCDGFFYRKRTVAVVGGGDTACEEAMYLSGLAKKVYMIVRKPYLRASEIMQQRVKNKENIEILFETNTLGLFGENGVEGAHLVRHKGEANEEKFDISIDGFFLAIGHKPNTDLFKGQIDLDEQGFIKVVPGTATTNIPGVFAAGDVADPIYRQGVVAAGSGAKAAIEADRFLQQQ
;
A
#
# COMPACT_ATOMS: atom_id res chain seq x y z
N MET A 1 4.23 -0.06 47.65
CA MET A 1 5.55 -0.32 47.01
C MET A 1 5.93 0.97 46.27
N LYS A 2 6.96 1.68 46.69
CA LYS A 2 7.41 2.93 46.07
C LYS A 2 8.45 2.56 45.00
N ALA A 3 8.19 2.86 43.74
CA ALA A 3 9.21 2.76 42.69
C ALA A 3 9.79 4.15 42.45
N ILE A 4 11.08 4.29 42.61
CA ILE A 4 11.83 5.52 42.31
C ILE A 4 12.55 5.25 41.00
N ILE A 5 12.21 5.99 39.94
CA ILE A 5 12.94 5.94 38.69
C ILE A 5 13.87 7.15 38.63
N TYR A 6 15.17 6.89 38.52
CA TYR A 6 16.18 7.92 38.32
C TYR A 6 16.47 8.07 36.82
N ALA A 7 16.16 9.24 36.28
CA ALA A 7 16.68 9.60 34.95
C ALA A 7 17.74 10.69 35.14
N ARG A 8 18.99 10.39 34.77
CA ARG A 8 20.13 11.33 34.82
C ARG A 8 20.33 11.89 33.41
N LYS A 9 19.95 13.16 33.20
CA LYS A 9 20.48 13.97 32.11
C LYS A 9 21.27 15.11 32.74
N GLU A 10 22.42 15.35 32.21
CA GLU A 10 23.46 16.23 32.76
C GLU A 10 22.93 17.49 33.42
N LYS A 11 23.24 17.63 34.71
CA LYS A 11 23.10 18.82 35.61
C LYS A 11 21.77 19.10 36.31
N TYR A 12 20.69 18.33 36.14
CA TYR A 12 19.50 18.54 36.98
C TYR A 12 18.82 17.22 37.38
N CYS A 13 18.50 17.06 38.66
CA CYS A 13 17.67 15.96 39.16
C CYS A 13 16.21 16.38 39.13
N ILE A 14 15.36 15.69 38.36
CA ILE A 14 13.93 15.86 38.42
C ILE A 14 13.35 14.74 39.28
N PHE A 15 12.71 15.09 40.40
CA PHE A 15 11.96 14.16 41.22
C PHE A 15 10.52 14.12 40.75
N ILE A 16 10.07 12.96 40.27
CA ILE A 16 8.64 12.71 40.03
C ILE A 16 8.14 11.80 41.12
N LEU A 17 7.28 12.32 41.98
CA LEU A 17 6.55 11.59 43.01
C LEU A 17 5.21 11.16 42.42
N ILE A 18 5.00 9.87 42.19
CA ILE A 18 3.69 9.31 41.89
C ILE A 18 3.11 8.78 43.19
N SER A 19 2.12 9.49 43.75
CA SER A 19 1.31 8.98 44.85
C SER A 19 -0.02 8.45 44.30
N HIS A 20 -0.32 7.21 44.58
CA HIS A 20 -1.65 6.63 44.39
C HIS A 20 -2.41 6.71 45.73
N CYS A 21 -3.66 7.09 45.59
CA CYS A 21 -4.79 6.93 46.48
C CYS A 21 -4.98 7.87 47.68
N PHE A 22 -6.15 8.38 47.66
CA PHE A 22 -7.17 8.78 48.63
C PHE A 22 -7.52 10.27 48.63
N ASP A 23 -8.84 10.49 48.50
CA ASP A 23 -9.57 11.75 48.53
C ASP A 23 -9.15 12.68 49.68
N VAL A 24 -8.70 13.88 49.34
CA VAL A 24 -8.78 15.07 50.14
C VAL A 24 -8.90 16.29 49.23
N PRO A 25 -9.88 17.18 49.41
CA PRO A 25 -10.00 18.37 48.59
C PRO A 25 -8.99 19.41 49.06
N LEU A 26 -7.90 19.58 48.39
CA LEU A 26 -6.94 20.65 48.64
C LEU A 26 -6.99 21.67 47.49
N GLN A 27 -7.78 22.72 47.72
CA GLN A 27 -7.55 24.00 47.06
C GLN A 27 -6.14 24.49 47.44
N ARG A 28 -5.18 24.28 46.60
CA ARG A 28 -3.95 25.06 46.52
C ARG A 28 -3.80 25.63 45.14
N LYS A 29 -4.22 26.89 44.97
CA LYS A 29 -3.78 27.76 43.90
C LYS A 29 -2.26 27.83 43.97
N TRP A 30 -1.60 27.18 43.01
CA TRP A 30 -0.20 27.45 42.72
C TRP A 30 -0.12 28.77 41.99
N LEU A 31 0.23 29.84 42.72
CA LEU A 31 0.70 31.10 42.13
C LEU A 31 2.05 30.79 41.46
N ILE A 32 2.01 30.49 40.14
CA ILE A 32 3.21 30.52 39.30
C ILE A 32 3.51 32.01 39.09
N SER A 33 4.58 32.46 39.72
CA SER A 33 5.06 33.82 39.59
C SER A 33 5.32 34.11 38.11
N SER A 34 4.83 35.26 37.65
CA SER A 34 4.88 35.73 36.27
C SER A 34 6.29 35.99 35.71
N HIS A 35 7.35 35.63 36.44
CA HIS A 35 8.73 35.95 36.09
C HIS A 35 9.58 34.80 35.60
N GLN A 36 9.02 33.62 35.38
CA GLN A 36 9.76 32.49 34.77
C GLN A 36 8.97 31.81 33.62
N LYS A 37 8.41 32.60 32.72
CA LYS A 37 8.21 32.16 31.35
C LYS A 37 9.55 32.29 30.59
N GLN A 38 10.58 31.59 31.00
CA GLN A 38 11.64 31.24 30.09
C GLN A 38 11.01 30.36 29.02
N LYS A 39 10.73 30.98 27.85
CA LYS A 39 10.45 30.27 26.64
C LYS A 39 11.62 29.29 26.44
N TYR A 40 11.41 28.04 26.78
CA TYR A 40 12.19 26.95 26.19
C TYR A 40 11.87 26.96 24.71
N ASN A 41 12.56 27.78 23.94
CA ASN A 41 12.69 27.61 22.53
C ASN A 41 13.51 26.31 22.35
N TYR A 42 12.87 25.17 22.49
CA TYR A 42 13.36 23.99 21.80
C TYR A 42 13.25 24.35 20.31
N LYS A 43 14.35 24.84 19.74
CA LYS A 43 14.56 24.79 18.31
C LYS A 43 14.46 23.30 18.00
N ILE A 44 13.30 22.85 17.50
CA ILE A 44 13.14 21.53 16.92
C ILE A 44 14.23 21.48 15.86
N LYS A 45 15.28 20.69 16.10
CA LYS A 45 16.39 20.60 15.16
C LYS A 45 15.83 19.77 14.01
N MET A 46 15.45 20.47 12.96
CA MET A 46 14.97 19.86 11.72
C MET A 46 16.01 18.86 11.23
N GLU A 47 15.60 17.62 11.04
CA GLU A 47 16.49 16.56 10.61
C GLU A 47 16.76 16.70 9.12
N LYS A 48 18.02 16.62 8.70
CA LYS A 48 18.42 16.72 7.30
C LYS A 48 18.67 15.33 6.72
N ILE A 49 17.93 14.98 5.69
CA ILE A 49 18.02 13.71 4.99
C ILE A 49 18.38 13.96 3.52
N LYS A 50 19.37 13.24 3.02
CA LYS A 50 19.81 13.36 1.62
C LYS A 50 18.77 12.76 0.66
N THR A 51 18.27 11.56 0.98
CA THR A 51 17.25 10.87 0.19
C THR A 51 16.22 10.23 1.13
N LEU A 52 14.99 10.71 1.09
CA LEU A 52 13.87 10.15 1.83
C LEU A 52 13.08 9.21 0.94
N ILE A 53 12.74 8.02 1.44
CA ILE A 53 11.90 7.04 0.75
C ILE A 53 10.61 6.84 1.55
N ILE A 54 9.45 6.99 0.92
CA ILE A 54 8.15 6.86 1.56
C ILE A 54 7.47 5.59 1.08
N GLY A 55 7.42 4.57 1.93
CA GLY A 55 6.84 3.26 1.64
C GLY A 55 7.88 2.16 1.52
N SER A 56 7.53 0.96 2.00
CA SER A 56 8.40 -0.20 2.19
C SER A 56 8.03 -1.41 1.34
N GLY A 57 7.21 -1.24 0.30
CA GLY A 57 6.97 -2.29 -0.68
C GLY A 57 8.24 -2.62 -1.51
N PRO A 58 8.15 -3.54 -2.49
CA PRO A 58 9.29 -3.91 -3.34
C PRO A 58 9.98 -2.71 -4.01
N ALA A 59 9.20 -1.68 -4.40
CA ALA A 59 9.75 -0.44 -4.94
C ALA A 59 10.60 0.32 -3.91
N GLY A 60 10.08 0.49 -2.68
CA GLY A 60 10.77 1.23 -1.63
C GLY A 60 12.06 0.55 -1.17
N TYR A 61 12.02 -0.76 -0.88
CA TYR A 61 13.23 -1.48 -0.48
C TYR A 61 14.25 -1.56 -1.62
N THR A 62 13.81 -1.74 -2.86
CA THR A 62 14.75 -1.70 -4.00
C THR A 62 15.36 -0.31 -4.17
N ALA A 63 14.59 0.75 -4.04
CA ALA A 63 15.11 2.11 -4.03
C ALA A 63 16.13 2.31 -2.91
N ALA A 64 15.86 1.81 -1.70
CA ALA A 64 16.77 1.89 -0.56
C ALA A 64 18.09 1.13 -0.80
N ILE A 65 18.03 -0.07 -1.42
CA ILE A 65 19.23 -0.83 -1.82
C ILE A 65 20.10 -0.02 -2.78
N TYR A 66 19.52 0.51 -3.84
CA TYR A 66 20.28 1.24 -4.87
C TYR A 66 20.80 2.59 -4.34
N ALA A 67 19.99 3.33 -3.59
CA ALA A 67 20.40 4.58 -2.96
C ALA A 67 21.50 4.37 -1.92
N GLY A 68 21.41 3.29 -1.10
CA GLY A 68 22.47 2.91 -0.16
C GLY A 68 23.80 2.59 -0.87
N ARG A 69 23.74 1.82 -1.95
CA ARG A 69 24.92 1.50 -2.79
C ARG A 69 25.53 2.73 -3.47
N ALA A 70 24.74 3.75 -3.76
CA ALA A 70 25.19 5.04 -4.27
C ALA A 70 25.65 6.01 -3.16
N ASN A 71 25.70 5.57 -1.90
CA ASN A 71 26.06 6.39 -0.73
C ASN A 71 25.16 7.63 -0.54
N LEU A 72 23.89 7.49 -0.86
CA LEU A 72 22.90 8.56 -0.66
C LEU A 72 22.34 8.61 0.78
N GLN A 73 22.77 7.70 1.65
CA GLN A 73 22.33 7.60 3.05
C GLN A 73 20.79 7.64 3.15
N PRO A 74 20.08 6.72 2.46
CA PRO A 74 18.62 6.80 2.41
C PRO A 74 18.00 6.49 3.76
N VAL A 75 16.95 7.26 4.08
CA VAL A 75 16.03 6.99 5.18
C VAL A 75 14.70 6.55 4.60
N LEU A 76 14.21 5.39 5.02
CA LEU A 76 12.94 4.82 4.53
C LEU A 76 11.93 4.77 5.67
N TYR A 77 10.77 5.39 5.46
CA TYR A 77 9.58 5.24 6.30
C TYR A 77 8.67 4.14 5.79
N SER A 78 8.40 3.13 6.64
CA SER A 78 7.73 1.89 6.23
C SER A 78 6.25 2.07 5.85
N GLY A 79 5.60 3.10 6.37
CA GLY A 79 4.15 3.25 6.27
C GLY A 79 3.39 2.36 7.25
N MET A 80 2.07 2.33 7.11
CA MET A 80 1.16 1.57 7.98
C MET A 80 1.28 0.05 7.82
N GLN A 81 1.77 -0.41 6.68
CA GLN A 81 1.97 -1.83 6.38
C GLN A 81 3.42 -2.08 5.96
N PRO A 82 4.33 -2.35 6.91
CA PRO A 82 5.72 -2.65 6.61
C PRO A 82 5.86 -3.85 5.66
N GLY A 83 6.61 -3.68 4.57
CA GLY A 83 6.73 -4.69 3.50
C GLY A 83 5.67 -4.57 2.40
N GLY A 84 4.62 -3.77 2.60
CA GLY A 84 3.58 -3.53 1.61
C GLY A 84 2.69 -4.75 1.35
N GLN A 85 2.06 -4.79 0.18
CA GLN A 85 1.03 -5.79 -0.13
C GLN A 85 1.53 -7.24 -0.22
N LEU A 86 2.81 -7.48 -0.49
CA LEU A 86 3.34 -8.84 -0.52
C LEU A 86 3.30 -9.53 0.84
N THR A 87 3.24 -8.79 1.94
CA THR A 87 3.13 -9.38 3.29
C THR A 87 1.76 -9.99 3.62
N ILE A 88 0.75 -9.76 2.77
CA ILE A 88 -0.57 -10.41 2.89
C ILE A 88 -0.74 -11.57 1.92
N THR A 89 0.28 -11.86 1.11
CA THR A 89 0.32 -13.01 0.19
C THR A 89 1.11 -14.12 0.85
N THR A 90 0.55 -15.34 0.86
CA THR A 90 1.19 -16.50 1.49
C THR A 90 2.36 -17.03 0.66
N GLU A 91 2.23 -17.05 -0.66
CA GLU A 91 3.26 -17.58 -1.57
C GLU A 91 3.42 -16.68 -2.79
N VAL A 92 4.67 -16.33 -3.11
CA VAL A 92 5.06 -15.55 -4.27
C VAL A 92 5.88 -16.46 -5.20
N GLU A 93 5.28 -16.87 -6.31
CA GLU A 93 5.93 -17.75 -7.30
C GLU A 93 6.47 -17.00 -8.53
N ASN A 94 6.08 -15.74 -8.70
CA ASN A 94 6.34 -14.95 -9.91
C ASN A 94 7.41 -13.85 -9.72
N PHE A 95 8.19 -13.92 -8.64
CA PHE A 95 9.35 -13.03 -8.47
C PHE A 95 10.64 -13.79 -8.83
N PRO A 96 11.40 -13.33 -9.84
CA PRO A 96 12.62 -14.00 -10.27
C PRO A 96 13.66 -14.14 -9.15
N GLY A 97 14.28 -15.30 -9.03
CA GLY A 97 15.25 -15.62 -8.01
C GLY A 97 14.76 -16.64 -6.97
N TYR A 98 13.46 -16.92 -6.95
CA TYR A 98 12.83 -17.91 -6.06
C TYR A 98 12.22 -19.06 -6.86
N PRO A 99 13.02 -20.07 -7.27
CA PRO A 99 12.56 -21.14 -8.18
C PRO A 99 11.50 -22.06 -7.58
N ASN A 100 11.36 -22.07 -6.27
CA ASN A 100 10.39 -22.87 -5.53
C ASN A 100 9.30 -22.01 -4.84
N GLY A 101 9.13 -20.75 -5.27
CA GLY A 101 8.31 -19.78 -4.55
C GLY A 101 8.97 -19.30 -3.24
N VAL A 102 8.36 -18.33 -2.61
CA VAL A 102 8.78 -17.78 -1.32
C VAL A 102 7.56 -17.21 -0.58
N ASP A 103 7.54 -17.34 0.74
CA ASP A 103 6.56 -16.60 1.56
C ASP A 103 6.74 -15.09 1.37
N GLY A 104 5.63 -14.39 1.11
CA GLY A 104 5.68 -12.96 0.79
C GLY A 104 6.26 -12.12 1.93
N THR A 105 5.99 -12.47 3.19
CA THR A 105 6.57 -11.79 4.36
C THR A 105 8.07 -12.03 4.43
N GLN A 106 8.51 -13.28 4.23
CA GLN A 106 9.94 -13.62 4.23
C GLN A 106 10.69 -12.87 3.14
N MET A 107 10.15 -12.83 1.92
CA MET A 107 10.76 -12.07 0.83
C MET A 107 10.93 -10.59 1.18
N MET A 108 9.93 -9.97 1.80
CA MET A 108 10.01 -8.57 2.19
C MET A 108 10.99 -8.33 3.34
N MET A 109 11.15 -9.30 4.26
CA MET A 109 12.20 -9.27 5.28
C MET A 109 13.60 -9.36 4.67
N ASP A 110 13.80 -10.26 3.72
CA ASP A 110 15.09 -10.39 3.00
C ASP A 110 15.46 -9.08 2.27
N MET A 111 14.49 -8.44 1.61
CA MET A 111 14.71 -7.15 0.93
C MET A 111 15.03 -6.02 1.94
N LYS A 112 14.37 -6.00 3.10
CA LYS A 112 14.64 -5.06 4.20
C LYS A 112 16.06 -5.22 4.71
N GLU A 113 16.48 -6.46 5.01
CA GLU A 113 17.84 -6.77 5.48
C GLU A 113 18.88 -6.40 4.43
N GLN A 114 18.60 -6.68 3.16
CA GLN A 114 19.49 -6.30 2.07
C GLN A 114 19.67 -4.79 1.99
N ALA A 115 18.59 -4.00 2.12
CA ALA A 115 18.67 -2.55 2.13
C ALA A 115 19.46 -2.02 3.33
N ALA A 116 19.20 -2.54 4.53
CA ALA A 116 19.91 -2.19 5.76
C ALA A 116 21.41 -2.49 5.66
N ARG A 117 21.80 -3.62 5.04
CA ARG A 117 23.21 -3.98 4.80
C ARG A 117 23.95 -2.92 3.98
N PHE A 118 23.26 -2.20 3.09
CA PHE A 118 23.84 -1.10 2.32
C PHE A 118 23.70 0.27 3.00
N GLY A 119 23.37 0.31 4.29
CA GLY A 119 23.33 1.53 5.08
C GLY A 119 22.05 2.34 4.97
N ALA A 120 20.96 1.76 4.44
CA ALA A 120 19.66 2.38 4.50
C ALA A 120 19.11 2.35 5.93
N GLU A 121 18.67 3.49 6.45
CA GLU A 121 17.99 3.59 7.73
C GLU A 121 16.52 3.28 7.57
N MET A 122 16.03 2.25 8.28
CA MET A 122 14.62 1.83 8.26
C MET A 122 13.89 2.41 9.45
N ARG A 123 12.82 3.15 9.22
CA ARG A 123 11.97 3.74 10.25
C ARG A 123 10.55 3.20 10.16
N ASP A 124 10.07 2.71 11.27
CA ASP A 124 8.65 2.37 11.40
C ASP A 124 7.84 3.65 11.56
N GLY A 125 6.68 3.69 10.90
CA GLY A 125 5.76 4.82 10.91
C GLY A 125 5.58 5.46 9.54
N SER A 126 4.80 6.53 9.52
CA SER A 126 4.32 7.17 8.30
C SER A 126 4.72 8.64 8.21
N ILE A 127 4.97 9.13 7.01
CA ILE A 127 4.96 10.57 6.72
C ILE A 127 3.50 11.01 6.63
N VAL A 128 3.14 12.05 7.36
CA VAL A 128 1.76 12.56 7.45
C VAL A 128 1.57 13.94 6.83
N LYS A 129 2.68 14.66 6.58
CA LYS A 129 2.68 15.92 5.82
C LYS A 129 3.86 15.94 4.87
N ALA A 130 3.67 16.55 3.71
CA ALA A 130 4.72 16.81 2.74
C ALA A 130 4.49 18.19 2.12
N ASP A 131 5.54 18.96 1.99
CA ASP A 131 5.56 20.24 1.26
C ASP A 131 6.71 20.20 0.26
N PHE A 132 6.36 20.21 -1.00
CA PHE A 132 7.29 20.18 -2.14
C PHE A 132 7.43 21.53 -2.82
N SER A 133 6.96 22.62 -2.21
CA SER A 133 6.99 23.97 -2.79
C SER A 133 8.40 24.57 -2.90
N SER A 134 9.31 24.12 -2.07
CA SER A 134 10.71 24.55 -2.05
C SER A 134 11.65 23.41 -1.71
N ARG A 135 12.93 23.51 -2.06
CA ARG A 135 13.97 22.55 -1.75
C ARG A 135 15.01 23.17 -0.79
N PRO A 136 15.45 22.45 0.28
CA PRO A 136 15.06 21.09 0.65
C PRO A 136 13.58 20.96 0.94
N PHE A 137 12.99 19.79 0.66
CA PHE A 137 11.58 19.50 0.88
C PHE A 137 11.28 19.35 2.36
N HIS A 138 10.12 19.85 2.82
CA HIS A 138 9.70 19.76 4.21
C HIS A 138 8.67 18.66 4.40
N LEU A 139 8.93 17.73 5.31
CA LEU A 139 8.04 16.64 5.62
C LEU A 139 7.88 16.50 7.14
N THR A 140 6.76 15.92 7.56
CA THR A 140 6.47 15.65 8.98
C THR A 140 6.07 14.19 9.11
N ASP A 141 6.63 13.47 10.07
CA ASP A 141 6.19 12.13 10.41
C ASP A 141 5.01 12.12 11.39
N GLU A 142 4.47 10.93 11.67
CA GLU A 142 3.32 10.74 12.57
C GLU A 142 3.59 11.11 14.05
N ARG A 143 4.86 11.36 14.41
CA ARG A 143 5.31 11.78 15.75
C ARG A 143 5.62 13.26 15.81
N ASP A 144 5.20 14.02 14.79
CA ASP A 144 5.47 15.46 14.62
C ASP A 144 6.96 15.81 14.52
N ASN A 145 7.83 14.87 14.09
CA ASN A 145 9.22 15.20 13.77
C ASN A 145 9.27 15.89 12.41
N GLU A 146 9.95 17.04 12.37
CA GLU A 146 10.15 17.82 11.14
C GLU A 146 11.41 17.38 10.41
N ILE A 147 11.30 17.17 9.09
CA ILE A 147 12.32 16.61 8.22
C ILE A 147 12.56 17.54 7.03
N GLU A 148 13.82 17.81 6.73
CA GLU A 148 14.27 18.41 5.47
C GLU A 148 14.91 17.32 4.59
N ALA A 149 14.37 17.12 3.38
CA ALA A 149 14.90 16.12 2.43
C ALA A 149 15.38 16.80 1.14
N GLU A 150 16.58 16.43 0.68
CA GLU A 150 17.12 16.94 -0.61
C GLU A 150 16.44 16.29 -1.80
N THR A 151 16.10 15.00 -1.69
CA THR A 151 15.33 14.23 -2.66
C THR A 151 14.30 13.34 -1.96
N VAL A 152 13.18 13.08 -2.63
CA VAL A 152 12.11 12.22 -2.12
C VAL A 152 11.74 11.17 -3.17
N ILE A 153 11.65 9.90 -2.75
CA ILE A 153 11.12 8.80 -3.56
C ILE A 153 9.80 8.35 -2.97
N ILE A 154 8.72 8.54 -3.70
CA ILE A 154 7.37 8.13 -3.32
C ILE A 154 7.15 6.70 -3.80
N ALA A 155 7.03 5.75 -2.87
CA ALA A 155 6.83 4.33 -3.11
C ALA A 155 5.66 3.77 -2.28
N THR A 156 4.61 4.59 -2.12
CA THR A 156 3.46 4.32 -1.25
C THR A 156 2.49 3.27 -1.79
N GLY A 157 2.68 2.85 -3.04
CA GLY A 157 1.87 1.80 -3.67
C GLY A 157 0.42 2.20 -3.95
N ALA A 158 -0.41 1.19 -4.18
CA ALA A 158 -1.85 1.33 -4.38
C ALA A 158 -2.60 0.26 -3.58
N SER A 159 -3.78 0.57 -3.11
CA SER A 159 -4.64 -0.35 -2.36
C SER A 159 -5.74 -0.89 -3.25
N ALA A 160 -5.95 -2.20 -3.23
CA ALA A 160 -7.08 -2.81 -3.92
C ALA A 160 -8.40 -2.31 -3.33
N LYS A 161 -9.40 -2.13 -4.18
CA LYS A 161 -10.77 -1.84 -3.74
C LYS A 161 -11.48 -3.16 -3.41
N TYR A 162 -12.21 -3.14 -2.30
CA TYR A 162 -13.04 -4.24 -1.83
C TYR A 162 -14.52 -3.85 -1.92
N LEU A 163 -15.43 -4.82 -1.91
CA LEU A 163 -16.88 -4.58 -1.88
C LEU A 163 -17.35 -4.08 -0.51
N GLY A 164 -16.57 -4.34 0.54
CA GLY A 164 -16.91 -4.05 1.93
C GLY A 164 -17.83 -5.10 2.55
N LEU A 165 -17.78 -6.34 2.05
CA LEU A 165 -18.48 -7.46 2.66
C LEU A 165 -17.81 -7.87 3.95
N ALA A 166 -18.58 -8.28 4.95
CA ALA A 166 -18.06 -8.72 6.25
C ALA A 166 -17.10 -9.93 6.14
N ASP A 167 -17.28 -10.75 5.10
CA ASP A 167 -16.53 -11.99 4.92
C ASP A 167 -15.24 -11.79 4.08
N GLU A 168 -15.06 -10.67 3.40
CA GLU A 168 -13.88 -10.45 2.54
C GLU A 168 -12.59 -10.55 3.32
N GLU A 169 -12.53 -9.97 4.51
CA GLU A 169 -11.33 -10.01 5.36
C GLU A 169 -11.04 -11.42 5.87
N LYS A 170 -12.10 -12.17 6.24
CA LYS A 170 -11.99 -13.56 6.71
C LYS A 170 -11.33 -14.47 5.66
N TYR A 171 -11.67 -14.27 4.39
CA TYR A 171 -11.21 -15.14 3.30
C TYR A 171 -10.05 -14.54 2.50
N ARG A 172 -9.48 -13.41 2.91
CA ARG A 172 -8.29 -12.84 2.27
C ARG A 172 -7.12 -13.82 2.34
N GLY A 173 -6.53 -14.17 1.20
CA GLY A 173 -5.51 -15.21 1.09
C GLY A 173 -6.02 -16.65 1.23
N GLN A 174 -7.35 -16.82 1.46
CA GLN A 174 -8.01 -18.12 1.56
C GLN A 174 -9.19 -18.23 0.55
N GLY A 175 -9.01 -17.65 -0.62
CA GLY A 175 -10.00 -17.65 -1.68
C GLY A 175 -10.39 -16.27 -2.19
N VAL A 176 -10.22 -15.19 -1.42
CA VAL A 176 -10.40 -13.81 -1.87
C VAL A 176 -9.07 -13.22 -2.33
N SER A 177 -9.01 -12.77 -3.57
CA SER A 177 -7.85 -12.12 -4.19
C SER A 177 -8.26 -10.84 -4.94
N ALA A 178 -7.32 -9.94 -5.14
CA ALA A 178 -7.46 -8.75 -5.99
C ALA A 178 -6.44 -8.74 -7.14
N CYS A 179 -5.82 -9.89 -7.44
CA CYS A 179 -4.80 -10.03 -8.48
C CYS A 179 -4.87 -11.42 -9.14
N ALA A 180 -5.52 -11.51 -10.29
CA ALA A 180 -5.62 -12.76 -11.02
C ALA A 180 -4.26 -13.30 -11.50
N THR A 181 -3.34 -12.43 -11.89
CA THR A 181 -1.99 -12.83 -12.34
C THR A 181 -1.09 -13.28 -11.19
N CYS A 182 -1.40 -12.89 -9.95
CA CYS A 182 -0.68 -13.35 -8.77
C CYS A 182 -1.16 -14.75 -8.35
N ASP A 183 -2.48 -14.90 -8.16
CA ASP A 183 -3.06 -16.03 -7.46
C ASP A 183 -3.79 -17.02 -8.39
N GLY A 184 -4.02 -16.66 -9.65
CA GLY A 184 -4.83 -17.47 -10.58
C GLY A 184 -4.30 -18.89 -10.82
N PHE A 185 -2.98 -19.09 -10.69
CA PHE A 185 -2.36 -20.41 -10.85
C PHE A 185 -2.85 -21.42 -9.80
N PHE A 186 -3.12 -20.99 -8.57
CA PHE A 186 -3.64 -21.87 -7.49
C PHE A 186 -5.05 -22.38 -7.76
N TYR A 187 -5.76 -21.75 -8.72
CA TYR A 187 -7.13 -22.11 -9.09
C TYR A 187 -7.24 -22.89 -10.42
N ARG A 188 -6.15 -23.53 -10.84
CA ARG A 188 -6.17 -24.38 -12.03
C ARG A 188 -7.21 -25.48 -11.91
N LYS A 189 -8.04 -25.64 -12.96
CA LYS A 189 -9.14 -26.62 -13.06
C LYS A 189 -10.24 -26.44 -12.01
N ARG A 190 -10.25 -25.32 -11.27
CA ARG A 190 -11.27 -24.96 -10.28
C ARG A 190 -12.30 -24.00 -10.87
N THR A 191 -13.34 -23.71 -10.14
CA THR A 191 -14.36 -22.71 -10.50
C THR A 191 -14.08 -21.42 -9.73
N VAL A 192 -14.04 -20.28 -10.42
CA VAL A 192 -13.76 -18.98 -9.80
C VAL A 192 -14.79 -17.94 -10.21
N ALA A 193 -14.89 -16.88 -9.42
CA ALA A 193 -15.64 -15.69 -9.75
C ALA A 193 -14.76 -14.47 -9.88
N VAL A 194 -15.06 -13.58 -10.84
CA VAL A 194 -14.44 -12.27 -11.02
C VAL A 194 -15.51 -11.21 -10.87
N VAL A 195 -15.31 -10.27 -9.95
CA VAL A 195 -16.24 -9.16 -9.74
C VAL A 195 -15.75 -7.94 -10.49
N GLY A 196 -16.54 -7.45 -11.41
CA GLY A 196 -16.26 -6.26 -12.19
C GLY A 196 -16.76 -6.34 -13.62
N GLY A 197 -16.78 -5.22 -14.32
CA GLY A 197 -17.28 -5.14 -15.70
C GLY A 197 -16.52 -4.13 -16.56
N GLY A 198 -15.34 -3.69 -16.16
CA GLY A 198 -14.40 -2.88 -16.94
C GLY A 198 -13.35 -3.73 -17.64
N ASP A 199 -12.41 -3.08 -18.36
CA ASP A 199 -11.33 -3.77 -19.10
C ASP A 199 -10.53 -4.69 -18.18
N THR A 200 -10.08 -4.22 -17.01
CA THR A 200 -9.35 -5.04 -16.04
C THR A 200 -10.11 -6.32 -15.65
N ALA A 201 -11.43 -6.23 -15.42
CA ALA A 201 -12.22 -7.40 -15.05
C ALA A 201 -12.33 -8.40 -16.23
N CYS A 202 -12.43 -7.89 -17.45
CA CYS A 202 -12.44 -8.73 -18.63
C CYS A 202 -11.08 -9.39 -18.88
N GLU A 203 -9.97 -8.66 -18.69
CA GLU A 203 -8.61 -9.17 -18.80
C GLU A 203 -8.35 -10.26 -17.77
N GLU A 204 -8.71 -10.02 -16.50
CA GLU A 204 -8.56 -11.01 -15.43
C GLU A 204 -9.43 -12.25 -15.67
N ALA A 205 -10.68 -12.09 -16.12
CA ALA A 205 -11.55 -13.20 -16.47
C ALA A 205 -10.97 -14.02 -17.65
N MET A 206 -10.42 -13.37 -18.68
CA MET A 206 -9.74 -14.03 -19.80
C MET A 206 -8.50 -14.79 -19.32
N TYR A 207 -7.66 -14.18 -18.47
CA TYR A 207 -6.50 -14.84 -17.90
C TYR A 207 -6.91 -16.08 -17.09
N LEU A 208 -7.84 -15.94 -16.16
CA LEU A 208 -8.36 -17.04 -15.36
C LEU A 208 -9.02 -18.12 -16.19
N SER A 209 -9.70 -17.77 -17.29
CA SER A 209 -10.32 -18.76 -18.18
C SER A 209 -9.32 -19.71 -18.86
N GLY A 210 -8.06 -19.30 -18.96
CA GLY A 210 -6.96 -20.16 -19.44
C GLY A 210 -6.49 -21.18 -18.39
N LEU A 211 -6.82 -20.98 -17.13
CA LEU A 211 -6.39 -21.80 -16.01
C LEU A 211 -7.54 -22.57 -15.36
N ALA A 212 -8.63 -21.89 -15.07
CA ALA A 212 -9.79 -22.40 -14.35
C ALA A 212 -10.70 -23.28 -15.24
N LYS A 213 -11.45 -24.16 -14.59
CA LYS A 213 -12.51 -24.93 -15.25
C LYS A 213 -13.67 -24.04 -15.71
N LYS A 214 -14.06 -23.09 -14.87
CA LYS A 214 -15.14 -22.15 -15.11
C LYS A 214 -14.85 -20.82 -14.42
N VAL A 215 -15.26 -19.73 -15.08
CA VAL A 215 -15.19 -18.36 -14.55
C VAL A 215 -16.57 -17.75 -14.56
N TYR A 216 -17.06 -17.30 -13.42
CA TYR A 216 -18.22 -16.44 -13.33
C TYR A 216 -17.77 -14.98 -13.33
N MET A 217 -18.31 -14.14 -14.21
CA MET A 217 -18.15 -12.69 -14.10
C MET A 217 -19.38 -12.09 -13.43
N ILE A 218 -19.22 -11.53 -12.25
CA ILE A 218 -20.31 -10.87 -11.50
C ILE A 218 -20.34 -9.40 -11.84
N VAL A 219 -21.33 -8.97 -12.58
CA VAL A 219 -21.43 -7.61 -13.16
C VAL A 219 -22.68 -6.92 -12.66
N ARG A 220 -22.50 -5.84 -11.90
CA ARG A 220 -23.58 -5.05 -11.28
C ARG A 220 -24.53 -4.37 -12.28
N LYS A 221 -24.07 -4.08 -13.48
CA LYS A 221 -24.81 -3.39 -14.54
C LYS A 221 -25.34 -4.39 -15.57
N PRO A 222 -26.37 -4.05 -16.38
CA PRO A 222 -26.83 -4.89 -17.49
C PRO A 222 -25.85 -4.92 -18.68
N TYR A 223 -24.69 -4.30 -18.56
CA TYR A 223 -23.68 -4.22 -19.62
C TYR A 223 -22.26 -4.16 -19.03
N LEU A 224 -21.29 -4.55 -19.86
CA LEU A 224 -19.85 -4.35 -19.59
C LEU A 224 -19.45 -2.93 -19.99
N ARG A 225 -18.56 -2.31 -19.22
CA ARG A 225 -17.96 -1.00 -19.53
C ARG A 225 -16.59 -1.13 -20.24
N ALA A 226 -16.14 -2.35 -20.44
CA ALA A 226 -14.90 -2.65 -21.14
C ALA A 226 -14.98 -2.22 -22.61
N SER A 227 -13.83 -2.12 -23.27
CA SER A 227 -13.73 -1.94 -24.73
C SER A 227 -14.49 -3.03 -25.47
N GLU A 228 -15.03 -2.72 -26.64
CA GLU A 228 -15.85 -3.64 -27.42
C GLU A 228 -15.11 -4.96 -27.72
N ILE A 229 -13.81 -4.85 -28.03
CA ILE A 229 -12.94 -6.00 -28.27
C ILE A 229 -12.90 -6.93 -27.06
N MET A 230 -12.73 -6.37 -25.86
CA MET A 230 -12.69 -7.18 -24.63
C MET A 230 -14.06 -7.77 -24.29
N GLN A 231 -15.14 -7.03 -24.52
CA GLN A 231 -16.49 -7.56 -24.37
C GLN A 231 -16.74 -8.77 -25.26
N GLN A 232 -16.34 -8.70 -26.54
CA GLN A 232 -16.48 -9.83 -27.48
C GLN A 232 -15.64 -11.03 -27.05
N ARG A 233 -14.40 -10.80 -26.57
CA ARG A 233 -13.54 -11.89 -26.10
C ARG A 233 -14.14 -12.68 -24.95
N VAL A 234 -14.65 -11.99 -23.92
CA VAL A 234 -15.23 -12.66 -22.74
C VAL A 234 -16.58 -13.33 -23.08
N LYS A 235 -17.40 -12.72 -23.95
CA LYS A 235 -18.69 -13.29 -24.40
C LYS A 235 -18.52 -14.54 -25.24
N ASN A 236 -17.44 -14.64 -26.02
CA ASN A 236 -17.14 -15.77 -26.90
C ASN A 236 -16.35 -16.89 -26.20
N LYS A 237 -15.98 -16.72 -24.94
CA LYS A 237 -15.20 -17.71 -24.20
C LYS A 237 -16.14 -18.72 -23.53
N GLU A 238 -16.10 -19.99 -23.95
CA GLU A 238 -17.06 -21.05 -23.53
C GLU A 238 -17.13 -21.27 -22.03
N ASN A 239 -16.02 -21.11 -21.31
CA ASN A 239 -15.95 -21.32 -19.87
C ASN A 239 -16.10 -20.04 -19.05
N ILE A 240 -16.48 -18.90 -19.65
CA ILE A 240 -16.88 -17.67 -18.95
C ILE A 240 -18.38 -17.52 -18.99
N GLU A 241 -18.99 -17.40 -17.83
CA GLU A 241 -20.42 -17.06 -17.68
C GLU A 241 -20.56 -15.67 -17.03
N ILE A 242 -21.28 -14.76 -17.71
CA ILE A 242 -21.47 -13.39 -17.24
C ILE A 242 -22.82 -13.29 -16.53
N LEU A 243 -22.79 -12.98 -15.23
CA LEU A 243 -23.94 -12.75 -14.40
C LEU A 243 -24.19 -11.23 -14.34
N PHE A 244 -24.97 -10.73 -15.28
CA PHE A 244 -25.38 -9.33 -15.31
C PHE A 244 -26.37 -8.99 -14.19
N GLU A 245 -26.45 -7.68 -13.84
CA GLU A 245 -27.37 -7.12 -12.83
C GLU A 245 -27.26 -7.83 -11.48
N THR A 246 -26.08 -8.40 -11.21
CA THR A 246 -25.83 -9.28 -10.07
C THR A 246 -24.82 -8.62 -9.09
N ASN A 247 -25.18 -8.65 -7.81
CA ASN A 247 -24.34 -8.18 -6.72
C ASN A 247 -23.99 -9.36 -5.79
N THR A 248 -22.83 -9.31 -5.16
CA THR A 248 -22.46 -10.24 -4.10
C THR A 248 -23.02 -9.74 -2.76
N LEU A 249 -23.63 -10.63 -1.99
CA LEU A 249 -24.16 -10.35 -0.65
C LEU A 249 -23.21 -10.82 0.45
N GLY A 250 -22.44 -11.88 0.19
CA GLY A 250 -21.50 -12.48 1.14
C GLY A 250 -20.79 -13.67 0.51
N LEU A 251 -19.82 -14.20 1.25
CA LEU A 251 -19.05 -15.40 0.89
C LEU A 251 -19.26 -16.46 1.97
N PHE A 252 -19.14 -17.72 1.62
CA PHE A 252 -19.22 -18.82 2.58
C PHE A 252 -18.16 -19.89 2.31
N GLY A 253 -17.86 -20.68 3.34
CA GLY A 253 -16.92 -21.79 3.34
C GLY A 253 -16.33 -22.04 4.73
N GLU A 254 -15.76 -23.20 4.94
CA GLU A 254 -15.13 -23.58 6.23
C GLU A 254 -13.64 -23.24 6.25
N ASN A 255 -12.88 -23.77 5.27
CA ASN A 255 -11.41 -23.64 5.20
C ASN A 255 -10.95 -22.72 4.06
N GLY A 256 -11.79 -21.82 3.61
CA GLY A 256 -11.59 -20.91 2.49
C GLY A 256 -12.91 -20.63 1.80
N VAL A 257 -12.87 -19.94 0.66
CA VAL A 257 -14.08 -19.70 -0.13
C VAL A 257 -14.54 -21.00 -0.78
N GLU A 258 -15.81 -21.37 -0.56
CA GLU A 258 -16.52 -22.49 -1.18
C GLU A 258 -17.72 -22.02 -2.00
N GLY A 259 -18.12 -20.76 -1.81
CA GLY A 259 -19.20 -20.17 -2.59
C GLY A 259 -19.48 -18.72 -2.27
N ALA A 260 -20.42 -18.15 -3.01
CA ALA A 260 -20.89 -16.78 -2.85
C ALA A 260 -22.42 -16.70 -2.87
N HIS A 261 -22.97 -15.90 -1.96
CA HIS A 261 -24.38 -15.50 -1.95
C HIS A 261 -24.56 -14.31 -2.88
N LEU A 262 -25.41 -14.44 -3.87
CA LEU A 262 -25.65 -13.45 -4.90
C LEU A 262 -27.09 -12.95 -4.88
N VAL A 263 -27.28 -11.75 -5.40
CA VAL A 263 -28.60 -11.19 -5.67
C VAL A 263 -28.62 -10.56 -7.06
N ARG A 264 -29.58 -10.96 -7.88
CA ARG A 264 -29.87 -10.36 -9.18
C ARG A 264 -30.98 -9.36 -9.03
N HIS A 265 -31.00 -8.28 -9.82
CA HIS A 265 -32.01 -7.21 -9.81
C HIS A 265 -32.26 -6.64 -8.41
N LYS A 266 -31.22 -6.39 -7.65
CA LYS A 266 -31.27 -5.94 -6.26
C LYS A 266 -32.14 -4.69 -6.09
N GLY A 267 -33.18 -4.79 -5.27
CA GLY A 267 -34.11 -3.69 -4.97
C GLY A 267 -35.23 -3.53 -5.99
N GLU A 268 -35.37 -4.46 -6.95
CA GLU A 268 -36.42 -4.47 -7.95
C GLU A 268 -37.48 -5.52 -7.63
N ALA A 269 -38.65 -5.43 -8.32
CA ALA A 269 -39.78 -6.35 -8.09
C ALA A 269 -39.44 -7.82 -8.44
N ASN A 270 -38.47 -8.03 -9.31
CA ASN A 270 -37.94 -9.33 -9.75
C ASN A 270 -36.63 -9.71 -9.07
N GLU A 271 -36.37 -9.19 -7.87
CA GLU A 271 -35.17 -9.56 -7.09
C GLU A 271 -35.11 -11.07 -6.88
N GLU A 272 -33.98 -11.66 -7.24
CA GLU A 272 -33.69 -13.09 -7.09
C GLU A 272 -32.40 -13.29 -6.31
N LYS A 273 -32.46 -14.09 -5.23
CA LYS A 273 -31.29 -14.51 -4.45
C LYS A 273 -30.92 -15.94 -4.81
N PHE A 274 -29.64 -16.19 -5.02
CA PHE A 274 -29.11 -17.51 -5.35
C PHE A 274 -27.67 -17.64 -4.93
N ASP A 275 -27.19 -18.87 -4.85
CA ASP A 275 -25.81 -19.18 -4.50
C ASP A 275 -25.07 -19.76 -5.70
N ILE A 276 -23.77 -19.50 -5.74
CA ILE A 276 -22.83 -20.18 -6.65
C ILE A 276 -21.73 -20.85 -5.86
N SER A 277 -21.33 -22.04 -6.31
CA SER A 277 -20.14 -22.73 -5.77
C SER A 277 -18.90 -22.28 -6.51
N ILE A 278 -17.91 -21.77 -5.80
CA ILE A 278 -16.63 -21.28 -6.31
C ILE A 278 -15.51 -21.61 -5.34
N ASP A 279 -14.32 -21.79 -5.84
CA ASP A 279 -13.10 -22.01 -5.05
C ASP A 279 -12.30 -20.71 -4.84
N GLY A 280 -12.55 -19.70 -5.67
CA GLY A 280 -11.85 -18.41 -5.62
C GLY A 280 -12.72 -17.24 -6.07
N PHE A 281 -12.52 -16.08 -5.44
CA PHE A 281 -13.27 -14.85 -5.63
C PHE A 281 -12.32 -13.69 -5.89
N PHE A 282 -12.28 -13.20 -7.13
CA PHE A 282 -11.35 -12.19 -7.59
C PHE A 282 -12.02 -10.82 -7.72
N LEU A 283 -11.45 -9.81 -7.07
CA LEU A 283 -11.97 -8.45 -7.04
C LEU A 283 -11.29 -7.58 -8.10
N ALA A 284 -11.89 -7.49 -9.28
CA ALA A 284 -11.42 -6.67 -10.40
C ALA A 284 -12.18 -5.33 -10.49
N ILE A 285 -12.39 -4.67 -9.34
CA ILE A 285 -13.13 -3.39 -9.23
C ILE A 285 -12.21 -2.17 -9.13
N GLY A 286 -10.91 -2.38 -9.36
CA GLY A 286 -9.88 -1.37 -9.44
C GLY A 286 -9.08 -1.19 -8.17
N HIS A 287 -8.09 -0.29 -8.26
CA HIS A 287 -7.20 0.09 -7.17
C HIS A 287 -7.34 1.58 -6.88
N LYS A 288 -6.91 1.99 -5.69
CA LYS A 288 -6.75 3.39 -5.30
C LYS A 288 -5.27 3.61 -5.01
N PRO A 289 -4.56 4.46 -5.78
CA PRO A 289 -3.18 4.81 -5.45
C PRO A 289 -3.13 5.59 -4.13
N ASN A 290 -2.08 5.36 -3.35
CA ASN A 290 -1.90 5.99 -2.03
C ASN A 290 -1.23 7.36 -2.20
N THR A 291 -1.95 8.30 -2.82
CA THR A 291 -1.48 9.64 -3.21
C THR A 291 -2.14 10.77 -2.43
N ASP A 292 -3.03 10.47 -1.49
CA ASP A 292 -3.81 11.49 -0.76
C ASP A 292 -2.92 12.56 -0.09
N LEU A 293 -1.74 12.16 0.40
CA LEU A 293 -0.74 13.06 1.01
C LEU A 293 -0.17 14.11 0.04
N PHE A 294 -0.14 13.80 -1.25
CA PHE A 294 0.54 14.60 -2.27
C PHE A 294 -0.40 15.39 -3.17
N LYS A 295 -1.72 15.31 -2.93
CA LYS A 295 -2.74 16.00 -3.72
C LYS A 295 -2.52 17.50 -3.76
N GLY A 296 -2.64 18.09 -4.95
CA GLY A 296 -2.47 19.51 -5.17
C GLY A 296 -1.01 19.98 -5.26
N GLN A 297 -0.04 19.09 -5.09
CA GLN A 297 1.38 19.39 -5.21
C GLN A 297 2.03 18.68 -6.39
N ILE A 298 1.66 17.41 -6.61
CA ILE A 298 2.22 16.57 -7.67
C ILE A 298 1.16 16.27 -8.73
N ASP A 299 1.56 16.14 -9.98
CA ASP A 299 0.65 15.83 -11.08
C ASP A 299 0.14 14.40 -10.97
N LEU A 300 -1.18 14.25 -10.94
CA LEU A 300 -1.88 12.97 -10.92
C LEU A 300 -2.65 12.77 -12.26
N ASP A 301 -2.84 11.52 -12.63
CA ASP A 301 -3.76 11.17 -13.71
C ASP A 301 -5.23 11.17 -13.24
N GLU A 302 -6.16 10.88 -14.16
CA GLU A 302 -7.60 10.86 -13.87
C GLU A 302 -7.99 9.79 -12.82
N GLN A 303 -7.17 8.76 -12.63
CA GLN A 303 -7.39 7.70 -11.66
C GLN A 303 -6.68 7.96 -10.31
N GLY A 304 -5.86 9.03 -10.24
CA GLY A 304 -5.13 9.47 -9.06
C GLY A 304 -3.72 8.91 -8.94
N PHE A 305 -3.17 8.22 -9.96
CA PHE A 305 -1.78 7.78 -9.98
C PHE A 305 -0.82 8.94 -10.27
N ILE A 306 0.38 8.90 -9.69
CA ILE A 306 1.40 9.92 -9.95
C ILE A 306 1.87 9.81 -11.39
N LYS A 307 1.83 10.94 -12.12
CA LYS A 307 2.39 11.01 -13.47
C LYS A 307 3.91 11.08 -13.40
N VAL A 308 4.56 10.20 -14.16
CA VAL A 308 6.00 10.23 -14.37
C VAL A 308 6.32 10.40 -15.84
N VAL A 309 7.48 10.95 -16.13
CA VAL A 309 7.98 11.02 -17.51
C VAL A 309 8.14 9.59 -18.05
N PRO A 310 7.57 9.25 -19.21
CA PRO A 310 7.58 7.89 -19.74
C PRO A 310 8.99 7.27 -19.76
N GLY A 311 9.11 6.06 -19.22
CA GLY A 311 10.38 5.33 -19.12
C GLY A 311 11.26 5.69 -17.93
N THR A 312 10.89 6.71 -17.15
CA THR A 312 11.62 7.20 -15.98
C THR A 312 10.81 7.05 -14.68
N ALA A 313 11.35 7.51 -13.55
CA ALA A 313 10.65 7.70 -12.29
C ALA A 313 10.44 9.19 -11.94
N THR A 314 10.82 10.09 -12.85
CA THR A 314 10.81 11.56 -12.62
C THR A 314 9.38 12.10 -12.68
N THR A 315 9.01 12.86 -11.65
CA THR A 315 7.72 13.56 -11.59
C THR A 315 7.81 14.98 -12.16
N ASN A 316 6.72 15.75 -12.09
CA ASN A 316 6.73 17.18 -12.44
C ASN A 316 7.52 18.04 -11.45
N ILE A 317 7.96 17.52 -10.30
CA ILE A 317 8.73 18.25 -9.30
C ILE A 317 10.19 17.77 -9.31
N PRO A 318 11.16 18.61 -9.69
CA PRO A 318 12.57 18.25 -9.69
C PRO A 318 13.05 17.80 -8.31
N GLY A 319 13.63 16.60 -8.21
CA GLY A 319 14.07 16.00 -6.94
C GLY A 319 13.01 15.13 -6.26
N VAL A 320 11.79 15.06 -6.79
CA VAL A 320 10.74 14.12 -6.35
C VAL A 320 10.54 13.05 -7.42
N PHE A 321 10.62 11.79 -7.02
CA PHE A 321 10.49 10.61 -7.87
C PHE A 321 9.36 9.73 -7.37
N ALA A 322 8.74 8.96 -8.27
CA ALA A 322 7.70 8.01 -7.91
C ALA A 322 7.98 6.62 -8.48
N ALA A 323 7.74 5.57 -7.70
CA ALA A 323 8.04 4.19 -8.06
C ALA A 323 7.00 3.21 -7.50
N GLY A 324 6.79 2.11 -8.21
CA GLY A 324 5.80 1.08 -7.88
C GLY A 324 4.38 1.50 -8.24
N ASP A 325 3.44 0.80 -7.64
CA ASP A 325 2.03 0.89 -7.99
C ASP A 325 1.40 2.29 -7.76
N VAL A 326 2.08 3.19 -7.06
CA VAL A 326 1.64 4.58 -6.92
C VAL A 326 1.69 5.35 -8.22
N ALA A 327 2.54 4.91 -9.17
CA ALA A 327 2.73 5.49 -10.50
C ALA A 327 2.49 4.49 -11.65
N ASP A 328 2.09 3.24 -11.33
CA ASP A 328 1.81 2.19 -12.31
C ASP A 328 0.35 1.72 -12.22
N PRO A 329 -0.54 2.26 -13.04
CA PRO A 329 -1.94 1.82 -13.09
C PRO A 329 -2.13 0.48 -13.81
N ILE A 330 -1.09 -0.06 -14.48
CA ILE A 330 -1.22 -1.16 -15.44
C ILE A 330 -0.74 -2.49 -14.87
N TYR A 331 0.55 -2.59 -14.52
CA TYR A 331 1.16 -3.90 -14.25
C TYR A 331 0.95 -4.38 -12.82
N ARG A 332 1.21 -3.54 -11.82
CA ARG A 332 1.05 -3.85 -10.38
C ARG A 332 1.66 -5.19 -10.00
N GLN A 333 2.92 -5.40 -10.39
CA GLN A 333 3.69 -6.61 -10.13
C GLN A 333 4.90 -6.29 -9.24
N GLY A 334 5.22 -7.16 -8.29
CA GLY A 334 6.36 -6.98 -7.38
C GLY A 334 7.69 -6.72 -8.09
N VAL A 335 7.97 -7.46 -9.18
CA VAL A 335 9.20 -7.29 -9.97
C VAL A 335 9.22 -5.97 -10.75
N VAL A 336 8.08 -5.51 -11.26
CA VAL A 336 7.97 -4.21 -11.95
C VAL A 336 8.14 -3.07 -10.95
N ALA A 337 7.51 -3.19 -9.80
CA ALA A 337 7.65 -2.24 -8.69
C ALA A 337 9.12 -2.15 -8.23
N ALA A 338 9.80 -3.28 -8.02
CA ALA A 338 11.22 -3.33 -7.68
C ALA A 338 12.09 -2.64 -8.76
N GLY A 339 11.86 -2.95 -10.04
CA GLY A 339 12.58 -2.33 -11.16
C GLY A 339 12.40 -0.81 -11.22
N SER A 340 11.19 -0.31 -10.94
CA SER A 340 10.91 1.13 -10.88
C SER A 340 11.58 1.80 -9.67
N GLY A 341 11.69 1.11 -8.53
CA GLY A 341 12.45 1.57 -7.36
C GLY A 341 13.93 1.76 -7.67
N ALA A 342 14.54 0.83 -8.42
CA ALA A 342 15.91 0.97 -8.88
C ALA A 342 16.09 2.22 -9.77
N LYS A 343 15.15 2.46 -10.71
CA LYS A 343 15.18 3.68 -11.56
C LYS A 343 15.12 4.94 -10.70
N ALA A 344 14.18 5.02 -9.76
CA ALA A 344 13.99 6.19 -8.91
C ALA A 344 15.27 6.54 -8.13
N ALA A 345 15.94 5.53 -7.56
CA ALA A 345 17.19 5.74 -6.83
C ALA A 345 18.34 6.19 -7.73
N ILE A 346 18.47 5.62 -8.94
CA ILE A 346 19.48 6.02 -9.92
C ILE A 346 19.25 7.46 -10.38
N GLU A 347 18.00 7.84 -10.60
CA GLU A 347 17.64 9.20 -11.02
C GLU A 347 17.84 10.21 -9.89
N ALA A 348 17.55 9.83 -8.64
CA ALA A 348 17.85 10.66 -7.46
C ALA A 348 19.34 10.91 -7.31
N ASP A 349 20.19 9.89 -7.51
CA ASP A 349 21.64 10.05 -7.49
C ASP A 349 22.13 11.00 -8.59
N ARG A 350 21.69 10.79 -9.84
CA ARG A 350 22.03 11.67 -10.96
C ARG A 350 21.60 13.12 -10.71
N PHE A 351 20.39 13.31 -10.16
CA PHE A 351 19.89 14.63 -9.82
C PHE A 351 20.76 15.34 -8.79
N LEU A 352 21.20 14.64 -7.74
CA LEU A 352 22.06 15.18 -6.70
C LEU A 352 23.48 15.49 -7.20
N GLN A 353 24.00 14.75 -8.20
CA GLN A 353 25.31 14.98 -8.80
C GLN A 353 25.33 16.24 -9.71
N GLN A 354 24.17 16.72 -10.12
CA GLN A 354 24.03 17.92 -10.99
C GLN A 354 23.84 19.21 -10.18
N GLN A 355 23.77 19.14 -8.85
CA GLN A 355 23.60 20.29 -7.96
C GLN A 355 24.97 20.73 -7.40
#